data_46fe544c4daae5006a446767aa93302d
#
_entry.id   46fe544c4daae5006a446767aa93302d
#
_cell.length_a   1.000
_cell.length_b   1.000
_cell.length_c   1.000
_cell.angle_alpha   90.00
_cell.angle_beta   90.00
_cell.angle_gamma   90.00
#
_symmetry.space_group_name_H-M   'P 1'
#
loop_
_entity.id
_entity.type
_entity.pdbx_description
1 polymer ?
#
loop_
_entity_poly.entity_id
_entity_poly.type
_entity_poly.pdbx_seq_one_letter_code
_entity_poly.pdbx_strand_id
1 'polypeptide(L)'
;MEITLYYFKIPFWRAEVTRLALFIGDIPFKDYRVEGKEIDDLKATGLLPNKQIAPFKQLPILDVDGKIIAQTGAIARFCGKLSGLYPKNNDLEAAQIDQIIEAAQDINYLVTLSGRDKEKKRLALARKILATKHLPKWFQFLENLLKKNNESYFFVGNNISIADLAIWRLLGWLSSGLLDGVPTNILEPYEKLNKLREEVYKHPKVNEWMLKTYGKKI
;
A
#
# COMPACT_ATOMS: atom_id res chain seq x y z
N MET A 1 15.70 -7.90 -17.69
CA MET A 1 14.78 -8.26 -16.56
C MET A 1 13.38 -7.84 -16.99
N GLU A 2 12.51 -8.81 -17.18
CA GLU A 2 11.10 -8.61 -17.49
C GLU A 2 10.31 -8.68 -16.19
N ILE A 3 9.50 -7.65 -15.91
CA ILE A 3 8.71 -7.55 -14.69
C ILE A 3 7.23 -7.48 -15.04
N THR A 4 6.41 -8.37 -14.47
CA THR A 4 4.95 -8.28 -14.53
C THR A 4 4.35 -8.25 -13.13
N LEU A 5 3.59 -7.20 -12.82
CA LEU A 5 2.82 -7.11 -11.59
C LEU A 5 1.37 -7.54 -11.86
N TYR A 6 0.91 -8.56 -11.15
CA TYR A 6 -0.48 -9.01 -11.21
C TYR A 6 -1.25 -8.47 -10.02
N TYR A 7 -2.31 -7.68 -10.28
CA TYR A 7 -3.23 -7.17 -9.26
C TYR A 7 -4.58 -6.78 -9.88
N PHE A 8 -5.53 -6.46 -9.02
CA PHE A 8 -6.84 -5.94 -9.44
C PHE A 8 -6.74 -4.54 -10.08
N LYS A 9 -7.76 -4.18 -10.88
CA LYS A 9 -7.89 -2.85 -11.50
C LYS A 9 -8.37 -1.80 -10.49
N ILE A 10 -7.70 -1.69 -9.35
CA ILE A 10 -8.01 -0.72 -8.29
C ILE A 10 -6.73 -0.05 -7.77
N PRO A 11 -6.81 1.22 -7.34
CA PRO A 11 -5.69 1.95 -6.76
C PRO A 11 -5.53 1.60 -5.27
N PHE A 12 -5.28 0.34 -4.95
CA PHE A 12 -5.14 -0.12 -3.59
C PHE A 12 -3.68 -0.21 -3.16
N TRP A 13 -3.38 0.22 -1.94
CA TRP A 13 -2.03 0.39 -1.44
C TRP A 13 -1.11 -0.83 -1.65
N ARG A 14 -1.65 -2.06 -1.57
CA ARG A 14 -0.88 -3.30 -1.72
C ARG A 14 -0.15 -3.43 -3.06
N ALA A 15 -0.69 -2.90 -4.12
CA ALA A 15 -0.02 -2.89 -5.42
C ALA A 15 0.50 -1.50 -5.79
N GLU A 16 -0.14 -0.42 -5.30
CA GLU A 16 0.29 0.93 -5.65
C GLU A 16 1.69 1.24 -5.15
N VAL A 17 2.11 0.73 -3.99
CA VAL A 17 3.48 0.89 -3.52
C VAL A 17 4.50 0.33 -4.53
N THR A 18 4.19 -0.81 -5.14
CA THR A 18 5.03 -1.44 -6.17
C THR A 18 4.99 -0.68 -7.48
N ARG A 19 3.78 -0.29 -7.95
CA ARG A 19 3.58 0.49 -9.18
C ARG A 19 4.35 1.79 -9.14
N LEU A 20 4.18 2.53 -8.05
CA LEU A 20 4.86 3.80 -7.81
C LEU A 20 6.37 3.63 -7.68
N ALA A 21 6.83 2.60 -6.96
CA ALA A 21 8.26 2.34 -6.84
C ALA A 21 8.90 2.10 -8.20
N LEU A 22 8.33 1.23 -9.02
CA LEU A 22 8.84 0.95 -10.36
C LEU A 22 8.75 2.18 -11.28
N PHE A 23 7.64 2.93 -11.23
CA PHE A 23 7.46 4.12 -12.05
C PHE A 23 8.41 5.27 -11.66
N ILE A 24 8.63 5.51 -10.35
CA ILE A 24 9.56 6.51 -9.85
C ILE A 24 10.99 6.17 -10.28
N GLY A 25 11.37 4.89 -10.25
CA GLY A 25 12.68 4.41 -10.66
C GLY A 25 12.88 4.28 -12.17
N ASP A 26 11.92 4.68 -13.00
CA ASP A 26 11.93 4.49 -14.47
C ASP A 26 12.16 3.03 -14.90
N ILE A 27 11.67 2.06 -14.11
CA ILE A 27 11.82 0.64 -14.35
C ILE A 27 10.63 0.15 -15.19
N PRO A 28 10.85 -0.35 -16.40
CA PRO A 28 9.77 -0.87 -17.22
C PRO A 28 9.11 -2.10 -16.56
N PHE A 29 7.79 -2.12 -16.54
CA PHE A 29 7.02 -3.26 -16.05
C PHE A 29 5.65 -3.35 -16.74
N LYS A 30 5.12 -4.56 -16.79
CA LYS A 30 3.76 -4.84 -17.23
C LYS A 30 2.83 -4.82 -16.01
N ASP A 31 1.87 -3.89 -15.99
CA ASP A 31 0.84 -3.84 -14.95
C ASP A 31 -0.37 -4.66 -15.40
N TYR A 32 -0.36 -5.96 -15.08
CA TYR A 32 -1.43 -6.87 -15.46
C TYR A 32 -2.60 -6.76 -14.49
N ARG A 33 -3.75 -6.33 -15.00
CA ARG A 33 -4.98 -6.13 -14.23
C ARG A 33 -5.83 -7.39 -14.30
N VAL A 34 -5.73 -8.23 -13.27
CA VAL A 34 -6.48 -9.50 -13.16
C VAL A 34 -7.97 -9.22 -12.98
N GLU A 35 -8.82 -9.82 -13.80
CA GLU A 35 -10.27 -9.60 -13.75
C GLU A 35 -11.08 -10.84 -14.17
N GLY A 36 -12.37 -10.84 -13.87
CA GLY A 36 -13.31 -11.89 -14.29
C GLY A 36 -12.89 -13.28 -13.83
N LYS A 37 -12.93 -14.24 -14.76
CA LYS A 37 -12.61 -15.66 -14.52
C LYS A 37 -11.20 -15.87 -13.97
N GLU A 38 -10.25 -15.02 -14.33
CA GLU A 38 -8.86 -15.13 -13.82
C GLU A 38 -8.80 -15.02 -12.29
N ILE A 39 -9.69 -14.22 -11.69
CA ILE A 39 -9.80 -14.10 -10.21
C ILE A 39 -10.31 -15.41 -9.61
N ASP A 40 -11.27 -16.05 -10.26
CA ASP A 40 -11.84 -17.32 -9.78
C ASP A 40 -10.84 -18.46 -9.92
N ASP A 41 -10.12 -18.54 -11.02
CA ASP A 41 -9.05 -19.52 -11.26
C ASP A 41 -7.92 -19.32 -10.23
N LEU A 42 -7.51 -18.09 -9.99
CA LEU A 42 -6.51 -17.76 -8.95
C LEU A 42 -6.95 -18.23 -7.56
N LYS A 43 -8.18 -17.96 -7.15
CA LYS A 43 -8.71 -18.36 -5.84
C LYS A 43 -8.83 -19.87 -5.71
N ALA A 44 -9.28 -20.55 -6.76
CA ALA A 44 -9.50 -21.99 -6.75
C ALA A 44 -8.16 -22.77 -6.78
N THR A 45 -7.31 -22.45 -7.73
CA THR A 45 -6.11 -23.25 -8.05
C THR A 45 -4.80 -22.53 -7.77
N GLY A 46 -4.80 -21.20 -7.71
CA GLY A 46 -3.60 -20.36 -7.70
C GLY A 46 -3.08 -20.03 -9.09
N LEU A 47 -3.77 -20.48 -10.16
CA LEU A 47 -3.31 -20.30 -11.52
C LEU A 47 -3.35 -18.83 -11.93
N LEU A 48 -2.22 -18.32 -12.43
CA LEU A 48 -2.07 -17.00 -13.02
C LEU A 48 -2.29 -17.05 -14.53
N PRO A 49 -2.58 -15.90 -15.19
CA PRO A 49 -2.76 -15.84 -16.65
C PRO A 49 -1.57 -16.38 -17.46
N ASN A 50 -0.36 -16.28 -16.93
CA ASN A 50 0.87 -16.84 -17.53
C ASN A 50 1.08 -18.33 -17.22
N LYS A 51 0.09 -19.03 -16.66
CA LYS A 51 0.11 -20.46 -16.27
C LYS A 51 1.05 -20.81 -15.09
N GLN A 52 1.63 -19.82 -14.44
CA GLN A 52 2.38 -20.04 -13.18
C GLN A 52 1.43 -20.09 -11.98
N ILE A 53 1.94 -20.54 -10.84
CA ILE A 53 1.16 -20.69 -9.61
C ILE A 53 1.50 -19.61 -8.62
N ALA A 54 0.50 -18.85 -8.17
CA ALA A 54 0.59 -17.93 -7.06
C ALA A 54 0.72 -18.72 -5.74
N PRO A 55 1.82 -18.59 -4.97
CA PRO A 55 2.10 -19.45 -3.82
C PRO A 55 1.02 -19.47 -2.75
N PHE A 56 0.32 -18.36 -2.57
CA PHE A 56 -0.70 -18.19 -1.53
C PHE A 56 -2.11 -17.96 -2.09
N LYS A 57 -2.31 -18.18 -3.41
CA LYS A 57 -3.58 -17.92 -4.11
C LYS A 57 -4.14 -16.51 -3.85
N GLN A 58 -3.25 -15.53 -3.71
CA GLN A 58 -3.58 -14.15 -3.37
C GLN A 58 -2.77 -13.17 -4.20
N LEU A 59 -3.28 -11.96 -4.35
CA LEU A 59 -2.62 -10.82 -4.99
C LEU A 59 -2.15 -9.79 -3.93
N PRO A 60 -1.09 -9.02 -4.20
CA PRO A 60 -0.32 -8.93 -5.45
C PRO A 60 0.63 -10.10 -5.66
N ILE A 61 0.98 -10.32 -6.92
CA ILE A 61 2.06 -11.20 -7.36
C ILE A 61 2.98 -10.41 -8.28
N LEU A 62 4.29 -10.58 -8.11
CA LEU A 62 5.31 -10.09 -9.03
C LEU A 62 5.98 -11.28 -9.71
N ASP A 63 6.01 -11.25 -11.04
CA ASP A 63 6.81 -12.16 -11.86
C ASP A 63 8.04 -11.41 -12.34
N VAL A 64 9.21 -11.98 -12.10
CA VAL A 64 10.50 -11.44 -12.52
C VAL A 64 11.24 -12.51 -13.30
N ASP A 65 11.33 -12.39 -14.61
CA ASP A 65 11.96 -13.38 -15.50
C ASP A 65 11.47 -14.82 -15.20
N GLY A 66 10.15 -14.99 -15.00
CA GLY A 66 9.53 -16.29 -14.68
C GLY A 66 9.62 -16.72 -13.21
N LYS A 67 10.19 -15.92 -12.32
CA LYS A 67 10.27 -16.19 -10.87
C LYS A 67 9.18 -15.42 -10.12
N ILE A 68 8.33 -16.16 -9.42
CA ILE A 68 7.18 -15.61 -8.71
C ILE A 68 7.55 -15.14 -7.30
N ILE A 69 7.22 -13.89 -6.99
CA ILE A 69 7.30 -13.30 -5.65
C ILE A 69 5.88 -12.93 -5.21
N ALA A 70 5.50 -13.34 -4.02
CA ALA A 70 4.24 -12.98 -3.38
C ALA A 70 4.49 -12.13 -2.13
N GLN A 71 3.42 -11.63 -1.52
CA GLN A 71 3.39 -10.76 -0.34
C GLN A 71 3.83 -9.31 -0.62
N THR A 72 2.94 -8.38 -0.25
CA THR A 72 3.12 -6.95 -0.49
C THR A 72 4.47 -6.43 0.00
N GLY A 73 4.87 -6.77 1.23
CA GLY A 73 6.13 -6.29 1.81
C GLY A 73 7.36 -6.82 1.06
N ALA A 74 7.38 -8.11 0.68
CA ALA A 74 8.47 -8.70 -0.09
C ALA A 74 8.61 -8.06 -1.48
N ILE A 75 7.47 -7.88 -2.18
CA ILE A 75 7.41 -7.24 -3.49
C ILE A 75 7.86 -5.77 -3.40
N ALA A 76 7.34 -5.03 -2.41
CA ALA A 76 7.68 -3.62 -2.21
C ALA A 76 9.18 -3.44 -1.94
N ARG A 77 9.79 -4.26 -1.07
CA ARG A 77 11.24 -4.23 -0.81
C ARG A 77 12.07 -4.51 -2.05
N PHE A 78 11.70 -5.54 -2.81
CA PHE A 78 12.40 -5.88 -4.05
C PHE A 78 12.34 -4.70 -5.04
N CYS A 79 11.16 -4.17 -5.32
CA CYS A 79 10.98 -3.04 -6.22
C CYS A 79 11.59 -1.74 -5.67
N GLY A 80 11.52 -1.52 -4.36
CA GLY A 80 12.17 -0.40 -3.69
C GLY A 80 13.70 -0.42 -3.81
N LYS A 81 14.33 -1.60 -3.71
CA LYS A 81 15.78 -1.75 -3.96
C LYS A 81 16.15 -1.44 -5.40
N LEU A 82 15.33 -1.87 -6.36
CA LEU A 82 15.55 -1.58 -7.77
C LEU A 82 15.43 -0.08 -8.08
N SER A 83 14.44 0.58 -7.49
CA SER A 83 14.12 1.99 -7.76
C SER A 83 14.88 3.00 -6.91
N GLY A 84 15.68 2.55 -5.92
CA GLY A 84 16.38 3.43 -5.00
C GLY A 84 15.51 3.98 -3.85
N LEU A 85 14.28 3.46 -3.69
CA LEU A 85 13.34 3.86 -2.63
C LEU A 85 13.40 2.96 -1.39
N TYR A 86 14.44 2.16 -1.30
CA TYR A 86 14.76 1.29 -0.17
C TYR A 86 16.27 1.16 -0.02
N PRO A 87 16.84 1.20 1.21
CA PRO A 87 18.28 1.18 1.43
C PRO A 87 18.93 -0.09 0.88
N LYS A 88 20.13 0.05 0.31
CA LYS A 88 20.92 -1.09 -0.16
C LYS A 88 21.94 -1.55 0.88
N ASN A 89 22.50 -0.60 1.65
CA ASN A 89 23.64 -0.85 2.54
C ASN A 89 23.44 -0.25 3.94
N ASN A 90 22.19 -0.04 4.36
CA ASN A 90 21.86 0.44 5.70
C ASN A 90 20.74 -0.43 6.27
N ASP A 91 21.10 -1.47 7.00
CA ASP A 91 20.17 -2.46 7.53
C ASP A 91 19.22 -1.86 8.59
N LEU A 92 19.69 -0.84 9.33
CA LEU A 92 18.84 -0.17 10.32
C LEU A 92 17.73 0.64 9.64
N GLU A 93 18.05 1.46 8.65
CA GLU A 93 17.04 2.17 7.87
C GLU A 93 16.10 1.19 7.13
N ALA A 94 16.65 0.10 6.59
CA ALA A 94 15.86 -0.96 5.98
C ALA A 94 14.83 -1.52 6.96
N ALA A 95 15.24 -1.87 8.18
CA ALA A 95 14.35 -2.37 9.23
C ALA A 95 13.32 -1.31 9.66
N GLN A 96 13.70 -0.03 9.70
CA GLN A 96 12.79 1.07 10.00
C GLN A 96 11.73 1.25 8.91
N ILE A 97 12.07 1.08 7.64
CA ILE A 97 11.10 1.08 6.53
C ILE A 97 10.19 -0.14 6.62
N ASP A 98 10.75 -1.32 6.89
CA ASP A 98 9.99 -2.56 7.01
C ASP A 98 8.94 -2.50 8.11
N GLN A 99 9.26 -1.97 9.29
CA GLN A 99 8.26 -1.81 10.36
C GLN A 99 7.04 -0.99 9.94
N ILE A 100 7.21 0.00 9.06
CA ILE A 100 6.09 0.81 8.55
C ILE A 100 5.25 0.03 7.52
N ILE A 101 5.90 -0.76 6.67
CA ILE A 101 5.21 -1.65 5.72
C ILE A 101 4.37 -2.70 6.48
N GLU A 102 4.94 -3.29 7.54
CA GLU A 102 4.20 -4.25 8.36
C GLU A 102 3.06 -3.57 9.15
N ALA A 103 3.27 -2.35 9.66
CA ALA A 103 2.20 -1.55 10.27
C ALA A 103 1.03 -1.29 9.29
N ALA A 104 1.33 -1.03 8.00
CA ALA A 104 0.29 -0.92 6.98
C ALA A 104 -0.49 -2.24 6.79
N GLN A 105 0.18 -3.40 6.89
CA GLN A 105 -0.47 -4.71 6.83
C GLN A 105 -1.38 -4.94 8.06
N ASP A 106 -0.93 -4.58 9.26
CA ASP A 106 -1.71 -4.71 10.49
C ASP A 106 -2.98 -3.85 10.44
N ILE A 107 -2.86 -2.59 10.02
CA ILE A 107 -4.01 -1.70 9.82
C ILE A 107 -4.99 -2.32 8.81
N ASN A 108 -4.48 -2.78 7.68
CA ASN A 108 -5.32 -3.42 6.67
C ASN A 108 -6.00 -4.70 7.17
N TYR A 109 -5.33 -5.47 8.02
CA TYR A 109 -5.91 -6.66 8.63
C TYR A 109 -7.07 -6.30 9.57
N LEU A 110 -6.95 -5.28 10.40
CA LEU A 110 -8.03 -4.75 11.24
C LEU A 110 -9.24 -4.31 10.40
N VAL A 111 -9.01 -3.63 9.28
CA VAL A 111 -10.08 -3.26 8.34
C VAL A 111 -10.76 -4.51 7.78
N THR A 112 -9.99 -5.51 7.38
CA THR A 112 -10.53 -6.78 6.85
C THR A 112 -11.37 -7.50 7.90
N LEU A 113 -10.88 -7.58 9.14
CA LEU A 113 -11.64 -8.19 10.25
C LEU A 113 -12.96 -7.49 10.50
N SER A 114 -12.96 -6.15 10.51
CA SER A 114 -14.18 -5.36 10.75
C SER A 114 -15.24 -5.50 9.64
N GLY A 115 -14.87 -6.04 8.49
CA GLY A 115 -15.77 -6.25 7.34
C GLY A 115 -16.29 -7.68 7.17
N ARG A 116 -15.94 -8.61 8.09
CA ARG A 116 -16.27 -10.05 7.91
C ARG A 116 -17.69 -10.43 8.28
N ASP A 117 -18.33 -9.68 9.15
CA ASP A 117 -19.67 -10.04 9.62
C ASP A 117 -20.71 -9.79 8.51
N LYS A 118 -21.63 -10.76 8.33
CA LYS A 118 -22.71 -10.66 7.33
C LYS A 118 -23.95 -9.97 7.90
N GLU A 119 -24.07 -9.90 9.21
CA GLU A 119 -25.19 -9.23 9.87
C GLU A 119 -24.91 -7.74 9.98
N LYS A 120 -25.81 -6.93 9.38
CA LYS A 120 -25.62 -5.47 9.23
C LYS A 120 -25.33 -4.72 10.54
N LYS A 121 -26.02 -5.09 11.64
CA LYS A 121 -25.81 -4.42 12.94
C LYS A 121 -24.44 -4.70 13.53
N ARG A 122 -23.96 -5.96 13.45
CA ARG A 122 -22.62 -6.34 13.91
C ARG A 122 -21.53 -5.75 13.03
N LEU A 123 -21.73 -5.74 11.70
CA LEU A 123 -20.84 -5.07 10.78
C LEU A 123 -20.70 -3.58 11.11
N ALA A 124 -21.83 -2.87 11.30
CA ALA A 124 -21.83 -1.45 11.64
C ALA A 124 -21.11 -1.18 12.98
N LEU A 125 -21.33 -2.04 13.99
CA LEU A 125 -20.62 -1.94 15.27
C LEU A 125 -19.12 -2.17 15.11
N ALA A 126 -18.71 -3.21 14.38
CA ALA A 126 -17.29 -3.49 14.10
C ALA A 126 -16.62 -2.32 13.36
N ARG A 127 -17.28 -1.72 12.37
CA ARG A 127 -16.81 -0.52 11.67
C ARG A 127 -16.70 0.69 12.58
N LYS A 128 -17.67 0.90 13.46
CA LYS A 128 -17.62 1.96 14.47
C LYS A 128 -16.43 1.77 15.41
N ILE A 129 -16.19 0.55 15.91
CA ILE A 129 -15.04 0.24 16.78
C ILE A 129 -13.73 0.47 16.01
N LEU A 130 -13.63 0.05 14.74
CA LEU A 130 -12.49 0.31 13.89
C LEU A 130 -12.20 1.82 13.82
N ALA A 131 -13.21 2.63 13.46
CA ALA A 131 -13.06 4.06 13.24
C ALA A 131 -12.78 4.85 14.53
N THR A 132 -13.34 4.44 15.67
CA THR A 132 -13.25 5.21 16.94
C THR A 132 -12.15 4.73 17.88
N LYS A 133 -11.62 3.50 17.70
CA LYS A 133 -10.61 2.93 18.61
C LYS A 133 -9.34 2.49 17.88
N HIS A 134 -9.49 1.65 16.84
CA HIS A 134 -8.31 1.02 16.23
C HIS A 134 -7.55 1.97 15.31
N LEU A 135 -8.22 2.62 14.36
CA LEU A 135 -7.56 3.55 13.44
C LEU A 135 -6.93 4.74 14.15
N PRO A 136 -7.61 5.43 15.11
CA PRO A 136 -6.99 6.52 15.86
C PRO A 136 -5.72 6.11 16.60
N LYS A 137 -5.72 4.91 17.21
CA LYS A 137 -4.53 4.38 17.89
C LYS A 137 -3.35 4.19 16.91
N TRP A 138 -3.59 3.60 15.75
CA TRP A 138 -2.56 3.38 14.74
C TRP A 138 -2.07 4.68 14.11
N PHE A 139 -2.98 5.61 13.84
CA PHE A 139 -2.62 6.94 13.33
C PHE A 139 -1.75 7.69 14.33
N GLN A 140 -2.05 7.58 15.64
CA GLN A 140 -1.20 8.20 16.67
C GLN A 140 0.20 7.57 16.70
N PHE A 141 0.35 6.26 16.49
CA PHE A 141 1.65 5.61 16.41
C PHE A 141 2.45 6.12 15.21
N LEU A 142 1.83 6.17 14.02
CA LEU A 142 2.45 6.68 12.81
C LEU A 142 2.80 8.17 12.93
N GLU A 143 1.90 8.98 13.48
CA GLU A 143 2.12 10.40 13.78
C GLU A 143 3.35 10.62 14.67
N ASN A 144 3.48 9.80 15.72
CA ASN A 144 4.61 9.87 16.66
C ASN A 144 5.93 9.46 15.99
N LEU A 145 5.90 8.50 15.05
CA LEU A 145 7.11 8.12 14.29
C LEU A 145 7.56 9.27 13.38
N LEU A 146 6.63 9.93 12.68
CA LEU A 146 6.95 11.12 11.88
C LEU A 146 7.46 12.29 12.72
N LYS A 147 6.92 12.49 13.93
CA LYS A 147 7.41 13.51 14.86
C LYS A 147 8.85 13.27 15.33
N LYS A 148 9.29 12.00 15.40
CA LYS A 148 10.67 11.66 15.75
C LYS A 148 11.67 12.02 14.66
N ASN A 149 11.26 11.98 13.40
CA ASN A 149 12.05 12.42 12.26
C ASN A 149 11.85 13.93 12.02
N ASN A 150 12.39 14.75 12.92
CA ASN A 150 12.11 16.20 12.96
C ASN A 150 12.60 16.97 11.71
N GLU A 151 13.56 16.43 10.99
CA GLU A 151 14.20 17.09 9.84
C GLU A 151 13.50 16.80 8.50
N SER A 152 12.51 15.92 8.53
CA SER A 152 11.84 15.45 7.31
C SER A 152 10.33 15.31 7.47
N TYR A 153 9.65 15.18 6.34
CA TYR A 153 8.22 14.84 6.25
C TYR A 153 8.01 13.33 6.01
N PHE A 154 9.10 12.56 5.88
CA PHE A 154 9.07 11.12 5.60
C PHE A 154 9.34 10.30 6.86
N PHE A 155 8.98 9.02 6.85
CA PHE A 155 9.16 8.15 8.02
C PHE A 155 10.61 7.89 8.36
N VAL A 156 11.48 7.75 7.35
CA VAL A 156 12.89 7.39 7.52
C VAL A 156 13.76 8.26 6.62
N GLY A 157 14.77 8.89 7.20
CA GLY A 157 15.68 9.76 6.45
C GLY A 157 15.01 10.99 5.85
N ASN A 158 15.60 11.53 4.79
CA ASN A 158 15.17 12.79 4.16
C ASN A 158 14.56 12.61 2.77
N ASN A 159 14.46 11.38 2.30
CA ASN A 159 13.95 11.05 0.98
C ASN A 159 12.74 10.14 1.07
N ILE A 160 11.85 10.25 0.08
CA ILE A 160 10.71 9.37 -0.04
C ILE A 160 11.15 7.91 -0.16
N SER A 161 10.44 7.02 0.52
CA SER A 161 10.66 5.58 0.53
C SER A 161 9.39 4.80 0.20
N ILE A 162 9.50 3.49 0.05
CA ILE A 162 8.34 2.61 -0.12
C ILE A 162 7.40 2.64 1.11
N ALA A 163 7.91 2.96 2.31
CA ALA A 163 7.08 3.13 3.51
C ALA A 163 6.11 4.30 3.36
N ASP A 164 6.62 5.44 2.89
CA ASP A 164 5.83 6.66 2.67
C ASP A 164 4.76 6.44 1.60
N LEU A 165 5.10 5.79 0.50
CA LEU A 165 4.17 5.43 -0.58
C LEU A 165 3.06 4.50 -0.08
N ALA A 166 3.40 3.49 0.73
CA ALA A 166 2.44 2.53 1.26
C ALA A 166 1.44 3.20 2.21
N ILE A 167 1.94 3.97 3.18
CA ILE A 167 1.09 4.68 4.14
C ILE A 167 0.28 5.77 3.45
N TRP A 168 0.90 6.56 2.56
CA TRP A 168 0.17 7.57 1.78
C TRP A 168 -1.06 6.99 1.09
N ARG A 169 -0.89 5.85 0.41
CA ARG A 169 -1.98 5.24 -0.33
C ARG A 169 -3.01 4.57 0.57
N LEU A 170 -2.57 3.95 1.67
CA LEU A 170 -3.45 3.37 2.68
C LEU A 170 -4.33 4.46 3.34
N LEU A 171 -3.74 5.57 3.77
CA LEU A 171 -4.45 6.70 4.35
C LEU A 171 -5.44 7.32 3.35
N GLY A 172 -5.04 7.47 2.08
CA GLY A 172 -5.93 7.93 1.02
C GLY A 172 -7.17 7.06 0.85
N TRP A 173 -7.03 5.73 0.95
CA TRP A 173 -8.17 4.83 0.92
C TRP A 173 -9.03 4.92 2.17
N LEU A 174 -8.44 4.96 3.37
CA LEU A 174 -9.16 5.03 4.63
C LEU A 174 -10.00 6.32 4.78
N SER A 175 -9.54 7.43 4.18
CA SER A 175 -10.22 8.73 4.22
C SER A 175 -11.06 9.02 2.97
N SER A 176 -11.20 8.06 2.03
CA SER A 176 -11.87 8.28 0.73
C SER A 176 -13.41 8.27 0.79
N GLY A 177 -14.00 7.79 1.88
CA GLY A 177 -15.44 7.51 1.96
C GLY A 177 -15.87 6.18 1.35
N LEU A 178 -14.93 5.39 0.77
CA LEU A 178 -15.24 4.07 0.23
C LEU A 178 -15.42 2.99 1.31
N LEU A 179 -15.03 3.28 2.54
CA LEU A 179 -15.12 2.36 3.65
C LEU A 179 -16.26 2.78 4.59
N ASP A 180 -17.38 2.09 4.49
CA ASP A 180 -18.56 2.36 5.31
C ASP A 180 -18.24 2.48 6.80
N GLY A 181 -18.76 3.51 7.46
CA GLY A 181 -18.59 3.73 8.89
C GLY A 181 -17.23 4.32 9.30
N VAL A 182 -16.36 4.65 8.34
CA VAL A 182 -15.13 5.40 8.58
C VAL A 182 -15.29 6.83 8.03
N PRO A 183 -15.18 7.87 8.89
CA PRO A 183 -15.34 9.26 8.46
C PRO A 183 -14.24 9.71 7.49
N THR A 184 -14.59 10.52 6.51
CA THR A 184 -13.61 11.06 5.54
C THR A 184 -12.62 12.03 6.18
N ASN A 185 -13.00 12.67 7.28
CA ASN A 185 -12.14 13.57 8.06
C ASN A 185 -11.36 12.87 9.18
N ILE A 186 -11.30 11.55 9.20
CA ILE A 186 -10.64 10.76 10.26
C ILE A 186 -9.17 11.14 10.48
N LEU A 187 -8.51 11.72 9.47
CA LEU A 187 -7.11 12.14 9.54
C LEU A 187 -6.93 13.59 10.03
N GLU A 188 -8.00 14.37 10.19
CA GLU A 188 -7.93 15.79 10.55
C GLU A 188 -7.05 16.07 11.80
N PRO A 189 -7.07 15.26 12.89
CA PRO A 189 -6.23 15.51 14.06
C PRO A 189 -4.73 15.25 13.89
N TYR A 190 -4.28 14.66 12.76
CA TYR A 190 -2.92 14.15 12.59
C TYR A 190 -2.13 15.02 11.60
N GLU A 191 -1.49 16.06 12.12
CA GLU A 191 -0.79 17.08 11.33
C GLU A 191 0.34 16.50 10.47
N LYS A 192 1.19 15.65 11.06
CA LYS A 192 2.34 15.06 10.35
C LYS A 192 1.89 14.05 9.29
N LEU A 193 0.84 13.27 9.54
CA LEU A 193 0.27 12.38 8.52
C LEU A 193 -0.33 13.15 7.35
N ASN A 194 -1.01 14.26 7.61
CA ASN A 194 -1.52 15.12 6.55
C ASN A 194 -0.37 15.75 5.77
N LYS A 195 0.70 16.18 6.45
CA LYS A 195 1.89 16.73 5.80
C LYS A 195 2.62 15.70 4.95
N LEU A 196 2.80 14.48 5.45
CA LEU A 196 3.31 13.36 4.65
C LEU A 196 2.51 13.18 3.36
N ARG A 197 1.17 13.20 3.45
CA ARG A 197 0.30 13.02 2.28
C ARG A 197 0.50 14.13 1.24
N GLU A 198 0.66 15.36 1.68
CA GLU A 198 0.96 16.50 0.79
C GLU A 198 2.32 16.33 0.11
N GLU A 199 3.37 15.97 0.87
CA GLU A 199 4.73 15.87 0.36
C GLU A 199 4.88 14.69 -0.61
N VAL A 200 4.30 13.54 -0.31
CA VAL A 200 4.28 12.41 -1.25
C VAL A 200 3.56 12.79 -2.55
N TYR A 201 2.41 13.49 -2.45
CA TYR A 201 1.67 13.91 -3.64
C TYR A 201 2.41 14.96 -4.48
N LYS A 202 3.25 15.82 -3.86
CA LYS A 202 4.09 16.80 -4.59
C LYS A 202 5.18 16.14 -5.42
N HIS A 203 5.53 14.90 -5.16
CA HIS A 203 6.55 14.19 -5.94
C HIS A 203 6.10 14.08 -7.41
N PRO A 204 6.86 14.61 -8.40
CA PRO A 204 6.40 14.74 -9.78
C PRO A 204 5.92 13.43 -10.39
N LYS A 205 6.67 12.34 -10.16
CA LYS A 205 6.34 11.01 -10.67
C LYS A 205 5.09 10.41 -9.99
N VAL A 206 4.84 10.70 -8.71
CA VAL A 206 3.60 10.27 -8.03
C VAL A 206 2.41 10.97 -8.67
N ASN A 207 2.50 12.28 -8.84
CA ASN A 207 1.43 13.07 -9.46
C ASN A 207 1.17 12.62 -10.91
N GLU A 208 2.23 12.45 -11.71
CA GLU A 208 2.16 11.95 -13.08
C GLU A 208 1.47 10.59 -13.15
N TRP A 209 1.89 9.63 -12.31
CA TRP A 209 1.28 8.30 -12.25
C TRP A 209 -0.21 8.36 -11.94
N MET A 210 -0.60 9.13 -10.93
CA MET A 210 -1.99 9.24 -10.50
C MET A 210 -2.88 9.84 -11.57
N LEU A 211 -2.42 10.91 -12.25
CA LEU A 211 -3.16 11.53 -13.33
C LEU A 211 -3.27 10.61 -14.55
N LYS A 212 -2.17 9.99 -14.98
CA LYS A 212 -2.12 9.10 -16.13
C LYS A 212 -2.96 7.85 -15.93
N THR A 213 -2.93 7.27 -14.73
CA THR A 213 -3.53 5.96 -14.47
C THR A 213 -4.98 6.04 -14.02
N TYR A 214 -5.34 7.06 -13.25
CA TYR A 214 -6.65 7.18 -12.60
C TYR A 214 -7.40 8.44 -12.94
N GLY A 215 -6.80 9.39 -13.65
CA GLY A 215 -7.44 10.65 -14.05
C GLY A 215 -7.83 11.56 -12.89
N LYS A 216 -7.27 11.33 -11.70
CA LYS A 216 -7.67 12.03 -10.47
C LYS A 216 -6.47 12.56 -9.71
N LYS A 217 -6.63 13.80 -9.21
CA LYS A 217 -5.93 14.23 -7.99
C LYS A 217 -6.58 13.49 -6.82
N ILE A 218 -5.83 12.72 -6.06
CA ILE A 218 -6.32 12.01 -4.86
C ILE A 218 -5.80 12.71 -3.63
#